data_098bdc6284f062964aeb0d85da79b6c2
#
_entry.id   098bdc6284f062964aeb0d85da79b6c2
#
_cell.length_a   1.000
_cell.length_b   1.000
_cell.length_c   1.000
_cell.angle_alpha   90.00
_cell.angle_beta   90.00
_cell.angle_gamma   90.00
#
_symmetry.space_group_name_H-M   'P 1'
#
loop_
_entity.id
_entity.type
_entity.pdbx_description
1 polymer ?
#
loop_
_entity_poly.entity_id
_entity_poly.type
_entity_poly.pdbx_seq_one_letter_code
_entity_poly.pdbx_strand_id
1 'polypeptide(L)'
;MDWSIVQQYLPFYQKAFFLTLHIAVLGILGSFLLGLVVSVIRHYRVPILSQLSTAYIELSRNTPLLIQLFFLYFGLPRIGLVLSSEACAVVGLIFLGGSYMAESFRSGLEAVSQTQHEVGLSIGL
;
A
#
# COMPACT_ATOMS: atom_id res chain seq x y z
N MET A 1 -29.04 -10.04 26.90
CA MET A 1 -28.26 -10.26 25.67
C MET A 1 -28.84 -11.49 25.01
N ASP A 2 -29.51 -11.29 23.85
CA ASP A 2 -30.21 -12.40 23.20
C ASP A 2 -29.24 -13.24 22.36
N TRP A 3 -28.91 -14.40 22.87
CA TRP A 3 -28.02 -15.35 22.19
C TRP A 3 -28.57 -15.82 20.83
N SER A 4 -29.88 -15.80 20.64
CA SER A 4 -30.53 -16.11 19.37
C SER A 4 -30.13 -15.14 18.26
N ILE A 5 -30.02 -13.85 18.56
CA ILE A 5 -29.58 -12.82 17.62
C ILE A 5 -28.10 -13.05 17.23
N VAL A 6 -27.26 -13.36 18.22
CA VAL A 6 -25.84 -13.64 17.96
C VAL A 6 -25.69 -14.86 17.03
N GLN A 7 -26.41 -15.92 17.29
CA GLN A 7 -26.38 -17.12 16.44
C GLN A 7 -26.89 -16.86 15.02
N GLN A 8 -27.92 -16.04 14.87
CA GLN A 8 -28.47 -15.70 13.57
C GLN A 8 -27.50 -14.92 12.69
N TYR A 9 -26.70 -14.02 13.27
CA TYR A 9 -25.77 -13.18 12.55
C TYR A 9 -24.31 -13.71 12.51
N LEU A 10 -24.02 -14.79 13.22
CA LEU A 10 -22.69 -15.38 13.26
C LEU A 10 -22.13 -15.73 11.87
N PRO A 11 -22.89 -16.31 10.94
CA PRO A 11 -22.38 -16.59 9.59
C PRO A 11 -21.96 -15.32 8.82
N PHE A 12 -22.67 -14.21 9.02
CA PHE A 12 -22.32 -12.93 8.40
C PHE A 12 -21.00 -12.36 8.96
N TYR A 13 -20.78 -12.47 10.27
CA TYR A 13 -19.52 -12.07 10.90
C TYR A 13 -18.35 -12.93 10.46
N GLN A 14 -18.54 -14.22 10.33
CA GLN A 14 -17.51 -15.12 9.80
C GLN A 14 -17.12 -14.75 8.37
N LYS A 15 -18.09 -14.52 7.50
CA LYS A 15 -17.86 -14.07 6.12
C LYS A 15 -17.13 -12.75 6.07
N ALA A 16 -17.54 -11.77 6.89
CA ALA A 16 -16.90 -10.46 6.98
C ALA A 16 -15.46 -10.58 7.49
N PHE A 17 -15.19 -11.44 8.45
CA PHE A 17 -13.87 -11.71 8.98
C PHE A 17 -12.90 -12.23 7.89
N PHE A 18 -13.33 -13.24 7.15
CA PHE A 18 -12.51 -13.80 6.06
C PHE A 18 -12.30 -12.79 4.93
N LEU A 19 -13.31 -12.02 4.58
CA LEU A 19 -13.19 -10.95 3.58
C LEU A 19 -12.19 -9.88 4.04
N THR A 20 -12.26 -9.48 5.30
CA THR A 20 -11.33 -8.51 5.90
C THR A 20 -9.89 -9.03 5.86
N LEU A 21 -9.67 -10.29 6.23
CA LEU A 21 -8.35 -10.92 6.15
C LEU A 21 -7.84 -10.99 4.72
N HIS A 22 -8.68 -11.34 3.77
CA HIS A 22 -8.32 -11.43 2.35
C HIS A 22 -7.87 -10.06 1.82
N ILE A 23 -8.67 -9.02 2.05
CA ILE A 23 -8.33 -7.64 1.64
C ILE A 23 -7.05 -7.17 2.36
N ALA A 24 -6.92 -7.44 3.65
CA ALA A 24 -5.75 -7.03 4.43
C ALA A 24 -4.47 -7.69 3.92
N VAL A 25 -4.48 -9.00 3.70
CA VAL A 25 -3.30 -9.74 3.21
C VAL A 25 -2.87 -9.23 1.84
N LEU A 26 -3.81 -9.12 0.90
CA LEU A 26 -3.51 -8.60 -0.44
C LEU A 26 -3.04 -7.14 -0.39
N GLY A 27 -3.70 -6.32 0.42
CA GLY A 27 -3.33 -4.91 0.60
C GLY A 27 -1.92 -4.76 1.19
N ILE A 28 -1.59 -5.50 2.24
CA ILE A 28 -0.27 -5.44 2.90
C ILE A 28 0.83 -5.93 1.96
N LEU A 29 0.65 -7.10 1.34
CA LEU A 29 1.64 -7.65 0.42
C LEU A 29 1.87 -6.73 -0.79
N GLY A 30 0.79 -6.24 -1.39
CA GLY A 30 0.87 -5.29 -2.50
C GLY A 30 1.54 -3.98 -2.11
N SER A 31 1.20 -3.43 -0.94
CA SER A 31 1.84 -2.22 -0.40
C SER A 31 3.33 -2.41 -0.15
N PHE A 32 3.71 -3.54 0.41
CA PHE A 32 5.11 -3.88 0.65
C PHE A 32 5.88 -3.94 -0.67
N LEU A 33 5.39 -4.68 -1.66
CA LEU A 33 6.04 -4.83 -2.95
C LEU A 33 6.14 -3.50 -3.70
N LEU A 34 5.05 -2.75 -3.77
CA LEU A 34 5.03 -1.44 -4.41
C LEU A 34 5.98 -0.46 -3.71
N GLY A 35 5.93 -0.40 -2.39
CA GLY A 35 6.81 0.45 -1.59
C GLY A 35 8.28 0.10 -1.77
N LEU A 36 8.61 -1.19 -1.83
CA LEU A 36 9.98 -1.65 -2.08
C LEU A 36 10.47 -1.19 -3.46
N VAL A 37 9.68 -1.43 -4.52
CA VAL A 37 10.03 -1.01 -5.89
C VAL A 37 10.25 0.50 -5.96
N VAL A 38 9.31 1.28 -5.41
CA VAL A 38 9.39 2.75 -5.41
C VAL A 38 10.60 3.24 -4.63
N SER A 39 10.91 2.65 -3.47
CA SER A 39 12.07 3.04 -2.66
C SER A 39 13.39 2.76 -3.39
N VAL A 40 13.50 1.61 -4.07
CA VAL A 40 14.67 1.24 -4.86
C VAL A 40 14.87 2.21 -6.03
N ILE A 41 13.80 2.53 -6.76
CA ILE A 41 13.86 3.49 -7.87
C ILE A 41 14.37 4.85 -7.39
N ARG A 42 13.90 5.32 -6.24
CA ARG A 42 14.33 6.61 -5.67
C ARG A 42 15.74 6.56 -5.11
N HIS A 43 16.12 5.45 -4.49
CA HIS A 43 17.48 5.26 -3.94
C HIS A 43 18.56 5.33 -5.04
N TYR A 44 18.33 4.65 -6.16
CA TYR A 44 19.24 4.67 -7.31
C TYR A 44 19.05 5.87 -8.23
N ARG A 45 18.14 6.78 -7.92
CA ARG A 45 17.86 8.01 -8.67
C ARG A 45 17.65 7.75 -10.17
N VAL A 46 16.89 6.70 -10.48
CA VAL A 46 16.57 6.36 -11.87
C VAL A 46 15.89 7.53 -12.56
N PRO A 47 16.43 8.08 -13.68
CA PRO A 47 15.86 9.23 -14.35
C PRO A 47 14.38 9.01 -14.72
N ILE A 48 13.55 10.05 -14.64
CA ILE A 48 12.11 10.03 -14.92
C ILE A 48 11.32 9.19 -13.90
N LEU A 49 11.68 7.91 -13.68
CA LEU A 49 10.98 7.04 -12.72
C LEU A 49 11.07 7.56 -11.28
N SER A 50 12.20 8.15 -10.89
CA SER A 50 12.34 8.76 -9.57
C SER A 50 11.41 9.98 -9.41
N GLN A 51 11.26 10.79 -10.45
CA GLN A 51 10.34 11.94 -10.45
C GLN A 51 8.88 11.49 -10.39
N LEU A 52 8.51 10.47 -11.17
CA LEU A 52 7.18 9.87 -11.14
C LEU A 52 6.88 9.23 -9.78
N SER A 53 7.85 8.58 -9.18
CA SER A 53 7.73 8.01 -7.83
C SER A 53 7.48 9.07 -6.77
N THR A 54 8.16 10.21 -6.85
CA THR A 54 7.95 11.35 -5.96
C THR A 54 6.55 11.92 -6.12
N ALA A 55 6.11 12.13 -7.36
CA ALA A 55 4.76 12.61 -7.66
C ALA A 55 3.68 11.63 -7.14
N TYR A 56 3.89 10.33 -7.32
CA TYR A 56 3.02 9.28 -6.77
C TYR A 56 2.89 9.38 -5.25
N ILE A 57 4.01 9.45 -4.54
CA ILE A 57 4.02 9.52 -3.08
C ILE A 57 3.30 10.78 -2.59
N GLU A 58 3.57 11.92 -3.17
CA GLU A 58 2.93 13.18 -2.81
C GLU A 58 1.42 13.14 -3.07
N LEU A 59 1.00 12.67 -4.23
CA LEU A 59 -0.41 12.52 -4.59
C LEU A 59 -1.12 11.57 -3.63
N SER A 60 -0.54 10.40 -3.40
CA SER A 60 -1.12 9.36 -2.57
C SER A 60 -1.28 9.80 -1.11
N ARG A 61 -0.24 10.39 -0.52
CA ARG A 61 -0.26 10.79 0.89
C ARG A 61 -1.09 12.04 1.17
N ASN A 62 -1.26 12.91 0.18
CA ASN A 62 -2.07 14.12 0.29
C ASN A 62 -3.55 13.90 -0.09
N THR A 63 -3.92 12.72 -0.54
CA THR A 63 -5.30 12.40 -0.89
C THR A 63 -5.88 11.39 0.11
N PRO A 64 -7.00 11.71 0.78
CA PRO A 64 -7.65 10.76 1.70
C PRO A 64 -8.03 9.46 1.00
N LEU A 65 -7.90 8.33 1.71
CA LEU A 65 -8.26 7.01 1.17
C LEU A 65 -9.69 6.96 0.63
N LEU A 66 -10.62 7.60 1.34
CA LEU A 66 -12.03 7.64 0.93
C LEU A 66 -12.21 8.24 -0.47
N ILE A 67 -11.50 9.33 -0.76
CA ILE A 67 -11.53 9.97 -2.09
C ILE A 67 -10.94 9.04 -3.15
N GLN A 68 -9.84 8.34 -2.84
CA GLN A 68 -9.24 7.35 -3.73
C GLN A 68 -10.22 6.21 -4.04
N LEU A 69 -10.92 5.71 -3.03
CA LEU A 69 -11.93 4.66 -3.19
C LEU A 69 -13.13 5.12 -4.02
N PHE A 70 -13.62 6.32 -3.81
CA PHE A 70 -14.68 6.91 -4.64
C PHE A 70 -14.26 7.05 -6.10
N PHE A 71 -13.03 7.48 -6.34
CA PHE A 71 -12.51 7.54 -7.70
C PHE A 71 -12.45 6.15 -8.36
N LEU A 72 -11.93 5.16 -7.65
CA LEU A 72 -11.83 3.79 -8.18
C LEU A 72 -13.20 3.17 -8.46
N TYR A 73 -14.17 3.37 -7.56
CA TYR A 73 -15.47 2.72 -7.67
C TYR A 73 -16.44 3.45 -8.59
N PHE A 74 -16.45 4.78 -8.59
CA PHE A 74 -17.39 5.60 -9.36
C PHE A 74 -16.76 6.32 -10.54
N GLY A 75 -15.48 6.65 -10.48
CA GLY A 75 -14.76 7.39 -11.52
C GLY A 75 -14.31 6.50 -12.66
N LEU A 76 -13.63 5.38 -12.38
CA LEU A 76 -13.11 4.47 -13.39
C LEU A 76 -14.18 3.88 -14.31
N PRO A 77 -15.40 3.53 -13.85
CA PRO A 77 -16.45 3.05 -14.74
C PRO A 77 -16.83 4.04 -15.85
N ARG A 78 -16.65 5.33 -15.62
CA ARG A 78 -16.94 6.37 -16.62
C ARG A 78 -16.00 6.31 -17.84
N ILE A 79 -14.83 5.70 -17.69
CA ILE A 79 -13.87 5.48 -18.78
C ILE A 79 -13.82 4.01 -19.21
N GLY A 80 -14.80 3.20 -18.81
CA GLY A 80 -14.94 1.81 -19.19
C GLY A 80 -14.21 0.79 -18.31
N LEU A 81 -13.58 1.21 -17.23
CA LEU A 81 -12.90 0.32 -16.29
C LEU A 81 -13.77 0.07 -15.05
N VAL A 82 -14.33 -1.13 -14.96
CA VAL A 82 -15.19 -1.52 -13.83
C VAL A 82 -14.45 -2.49 -12.92
N LEU A 83 -14.22 -2.08 -11.68
CA LEU A 83 -13.64 -2.92 -10.63
C LEU A 83 -14.73 -3.30 -9.62
N SER A 84 -14.64 -4.51 -9.07
CA SER A 84 -15.47 -4.90 -7.93
C SER A 84 -15.14 -4.05 -6.70
N SER A 85 -16.07 -3.96 -5.75
CA SER A 85 -15.83 -3.23 -4.49
C SER A 85 -14.61 -3.76 -3.74
N GLU A 86 -14.43 -5.08 -3.75
CA GLU A 86 -13.26 -5.74 -3.14
C GLU A 86 -11.96 -5.36 -3.85
N ALA A 87 -11.95 -5.39 -5.18
CA ALA A 87 -10.79 -4.95 -5.97
C ALA A 87 -10.47 -3.48 -5.73
N CYS A 88 -11.46 -2.60 -5.65
CA CYS A 88 -11.27 -1.19 -5.29
C CYS A 88 -10.63 -1.04 -3.92
N ALA A 89 -11.07 -1.81 -2.92
CA ALA A 89 -10.49 -1.79 -1.58
C ALA A 89 -9.01 -2.21 -1.60
N VAL A 90 -8.68 -3.32 -2.26
CA VAL A 90 -7.30 -3.80 -2.38
C VAL A 90 -6.43 -2.80 -3.11
N VAL A 91 -6.86 -2.30 -4.26
CA VAL A 91 -6.09 -1.33 -5.06
C VAL A 91 -5.88 -0.02 -4.28
N GLY A 92 -6.92 0.48 -3.61
CA GLY A 92 -6.80 1.69 -2.79
C GLY A 92 -5.82 1.52 -1.63
N LEU A 93 -5.86 0.38 -0.94
CA LEU A 93 -4.92 0.06 0.14
C LEU A 93 -3.49 -0.07 -0.39
N ILE A 94 -3.27 -0.72 -1.53
CA ILE A 94 -1.95 -0.85 -2.16
C ILE A 94 -1.43 0.52 -2.57
N PHE A 95 -2.25 1.35 -3.18
CA PHE A 95 -1.86 2.69 -3.63
C PHE A 95 -1.44 3.57 -2.46
N LEU A 96 -2.23 3.65 -1.41
CA LEU A 96 -1.90 4.43 -0.21
C LEU A 96 -0.80 3.77 0.62
N GLY A 97 -0.93 2.50 0.91
CA GLY A 97 0.02 1.74 1.73
C GLY A 97 1.41 1.69 1.09
N GLY A 98 1.49 1.54 -0.23
CA GLY A 98 2.74 1.56 -0.98
C GLY A 98 3.53 2.85 -0.81
N SER A 99 2.85 4.00 -0.79
CA SER A 99 3.50 5.29 -0.57
C SER A 99 4.08 5.43 0.84
N TYR A 100 3.36 4.97 1.86
CA TYR A 100 3.88 4.94 3.24
C TYR A 100 5.02 3.96 3.42
N MET A 101 4.93 2.76 2.83
CA MET A 101 6.01 1.77 2.84
C MET A 101 7.26 2.29 2.15
N ALA A 102 7.12 2.98 1.00
CA ALA A 102 8.23 3.59 0.28
C ALA A 102 8.99 4.61 1.15
N GLU A 103 8.27 5.45 1.88
CA GLU A 103 8.86 6.41 2.80
C GLU A 103 9.53 5.72 4.01
N SER A 104 8.93 4.67 4.54
CA SER A 104 9.52 3.88 5.63
C SER A 104 10.83 3.22 5.19
N PHE A 105 10.87 2.63 4.00
CA PHE A 105 12.09 2.04 3.47
C PHE A 105 13.18 3.09 3.19
N ARG A 106 12.79 4.24 2.64
CA ARG A 106 13.71 5.36 2.43
C ARG A 106 14.32 5.83 3.74
N SER A 107 13.51 6.03 4.76
CA SER A 107 13.99 6.43 6.09
C SER A 107 14.95 5.42 6.69
N GLY A 108 14.67 4.12 6.53
CA GLY A 108 15.57 3.05 6.96
C GLY A 108 16.90 3.04 6.23
N LEU A 109 16.89 3.24 4.92
CA LEU A 109 18.11 3.33 4.11
C LEU A 109 18.96 4.57 4.46
N GLU A 110 18.32 5.71 4.70
CA GLU A 110 19.00 6.95 5.09
C GLU A 110 19.55 6.92 6.54
N ALA A 111 18.99 6.07 7.41
CA ALA A 111 19.47 5.90 8.78
C ALA A 111 20.86 5.24 8.85
N VAL A 112 21.29 4.53 7.79
CA VAL A 112 22.63 3.94 7.70
C VAL A 112 23.64 5.05 7.36
N SER A 113 24.54 5.35 8.31
CA SER A 113 25.58 6.36 8.09
C SER A 113 26.62 5.89 7.06
N GLN A 114 27.24 6.85 6.35
CA GLN A 114 28.31 6.55 5.41
C GLN A 114 29.44 5.79 6.08
N THR A 115 29.79 6.13 7.31
CA THR A 115 30.81 5.43 8.11
C THR A 115 30.47 3.96 8.32
N GLN A 116 29.20 3.62 8.62
CA GLN A 116 28.76 2.23 8.76
C GLN A 116 28.86 1.47 7.44
N HIS A 117 28.56 2.12 6.33
CA HIS A 117 28.70 1.54 4.98
C HIS A 117 30.19 1.25 4.66
N GLU A 118 31.09 2.19 4.94
CA GLU A 118 32.52 2.04 4.74
C GLU A 118 33.11 0.93 5.62
N VAL A 119 32.70 0.85 6.88
CA VAL A 119 33.09 -0.24 7.80
C VAL A 119 32.60 -1.59 7.26
N GLY A 120 31.36 -1.68 6.80
CA GLY A 120 30.80 -2.88 6.18
C GLY A 120 31.64 -3.35 4.99
N LEU A 121 32.00 -2.44 4.09
CA LEU A 121 32.84 -2.73 2.93
C LEU A 121 34.25 -3.19 3.36
N SER A 122 34.82 -2.61 4.41
CA SER A 122 36.17 -2.97 4.89
C SER A 122 36.27 -4.39 5.43
N ILE A 123 35.16 -4.97 5.88
CA ILE A 123 35.08 -6.36 6.38
C ILE A 123 34.41 -7.32 5.39
N GLY A 124 34.20 -6.89 4.14
CA GLY A 124 33.70 -7.73 3.06
C GLY A 124 32.17 -7.90 2.97
N LEU A 125 31.46 -6.99 3.58
CA LEU A 125 29.97 -6.96 3.51
C LEU A 125 29.49 -6.00 2.37
#